data_8e07cf8742ff974694302c05d6b0644e
#
_entry.id   8e07cf8742ff974694302c05d6b0644e
#
_cell.length_a   1.000
_cell.length_b   1.000
_cell.length_c   1.000
_cell.angle_alpha   90.00
_cell.angle_beta   90.00
_cell.angle_gamma   90.00
#
_symmetry.space_group_name_H-M   'P 1'
#
loop_
_entity.id
_entity.type
_entity.pdbx_description
1 polymer ?
#
loop_
_entity_poly.entity_id
_entity_poly.type
_entity_poly.pdbx_seq_one_letter_code
_entity_poly.pdbx_strand_id
1 'polypeptide(L)'
;HKLLEEVEPTSAAKFVRFESFYDEKIMAGPAISLSNLPWPYHEGLRVDEMANELAFFAVGIYGRTMPKQHGAPIRMVVPWKYGFKSAKSIVKIEFLAEQPSTYWNTISPNEYKFEANVEPDVSHPRWSQKRERLVGEGEAWDWQKVDTLLYNGYGEYVADLYA
;
A
#
# COMPACT_ATOMS: atom_id res chain seq x y z
N HIS A 1 10.96 5.88 -8.70
CA HIS A 1 12.21 6.69 -8.70
C HIS A 1 12.05 8.00 -9.51
N LYS A 2 11.47 8.01 -10.71
CA LYS A 2 11.33 9.21 -11.57
C LYS A 2 10.72 10.43 -10.86
N LEU A 3 9.72 10.24 -9.98
CA LEU A 3 9.17 11.35 -9.21
C LEU A 3 10.21 11.94 -8.24
N LEU A 4 11.07 11.11 -7.64
CA LEU A 4 12.14 11.57 -6.75
C LEU A 4 13.18 12.41 -7.52
N GLU A 5 13.52 12.00 -8.74
CA GLU A 5 14.42 12.74 -9.63
C GLU A 5 13.82 14.10 -10.03
N GLU A 6 12.50 14.16 -10.27
CA GLU A 6 11.80 15.37 -10.68
C GLU A 6 11.65 16.41 -9.55
N VAL A 7 11.36 15.92 -8.31
CA VAL A 7 11.07 16.81 -7.17
C VAL A 7 12.29 17.09 -6.28
N GLU A 8 13.37 16.33 -6.43
CA GLU A 8 14.63 16.48 -5.72
C GLU A 8 14.44 16.73 -4.20
N PRO A 9 13.80 15.82 -3.44
CA PRO A 9 13.58 16.04 -2.02
C PRO A 9 14.91 16.22 -1.29
N THR A 10 14.93 17.06 -0.25
CA THR A 10 16.13 17.28 0.53
C THR A 10 16.60 16.00 1.24
N SER A 11 17.89 15.93 1.61
CA SER A 11 18.46 14.78 2.35
C SER A 11 17.82 14.53 3.73
N ALA A 12 17.05 15.47 4.24
CA ALA A 12 16.25 15.31 5.45
C ALA A 12 15.04 14.40 5.26
N ALA A 13 14.55 14.24 4.03
CA ALA A 13 13.43 13.36 3.73
C ALA A 13 13.84 11.88 3.90
N LYS A 14 13.15 11.17 4.77
CA LYS A 14 13.33 9.74 5.02
C LYS A 14 12.10 8.93 4.64
N PHE A 15 10.94 9.55 4.62
CA PHE A 15 9.65 8.94 4.36
C PHE A 15 8.85 9.75 3.35
N VAL A 16 7.92 9.05 2.69
CA VAL A 16 6.94 9.64 1.78
C VAL A 16 5.56 9.25 2.28
N ARG A 17 4.67 10.22 2.44
CA ARG A 17 3.26 9.99 2.82
C ARG A 17 2.37 10.28 1.62
N PHE A 18 1.43 9.39 1.39
CA PHE A 18 0.40 9.49 0.36
C PHE A 18 -0.96 9.69 1.02
N GLU A 19 -1.72 10.67 0.58
CA GLU A 19 -3.06 10.93 1.07
C GLU A 19 -4.07 10.76 -0.08
N SER A 20 -5.13 10.00 0.21
CA SER A 20 -6.20 9.70 -0.73
C SER A 20 -7.27 10.77 -0.70
N PHE A 21 -7.97 10.93 -1.82
CA PHE A 21 -9.17 11.76 -1.87
C PHE A 21 -10.20 11.34 -0.82
N TYR A 22 -10.80 12.32 -0.16
CA TYR A 22 -11.86 12.12 0.81
C TYR A 22 -12.91 13.23 0.70
N ASP A 23 -14.17 12.87 0.62
CA ASP A 23 -15.31 13.77 0.67
C ASP A 23 -16.49 13.06 1.38
N GLU A 24 -16.85 13.55 2.54
CA GLU A 24 -17.93 12.99 3.37
C GLU A 24 -19.29 12.94 2.66
N LYS A 25 -19.52 13.86 1.72
CA LYS A 25 -20.79 13.94 0.98
C LYS A 25 -20.92 12.88 -0.11
N ILE A 26 -19.79 12.37 -0.58
CA ILE A 26 -19.70 11.42 -1.71
C ILE A 26 -19.41 10.01 -1.19
N MET A 27 -18.61 9.90 -0.15
CA MET A 27 -18.13 8.63 0.38
C MET A 27 -18.99 8.17 1.55
N ALA A 28 -20.11 7.51 1.24
CA ALA A 28 -21.08 7.04 2.23
C ALA A 28 -20.54 6.02 3.24
N GLY A 29 -19.43 5.35 2.96
CA GLY A 29 -18.83 4.36 3.85
C GLY A 29 -18.38 4.91 5.20
N PRO A 30 -17.76 6.09 5.29
CA PRO A 30 -17.38 6.72 6.55
C PRO A 30 -18.55 7.18 7.41
N ALA A 31 -19.71 7.46 6.80
CA ALA A 31 -20.90 7.96 7.52
C ALA A 31 -21.62 6.90 8.36
N ILE A 32 -21.35 5.61 8.10
CA ILE A 32 -22.15 4.52 8.69
C ILE A 32 -21.56 4.02 10.00
N SER A 33 -20.89 4.66 10.82
CA SER A 33 -20.56 4.09 12.16
C SER A 33 -19.11 4.26 12.65
N LEU A 34 -18.26 4.91 11.90
CA LEU A 34 -16.84 4.93 12.22
C LEU A 34 -16.32 6.37 12.31
N SER A 35 -17.07 7.21 13.04
CA SER A 35 -16.76 8.64 13.25
C SER A 35 -15.36 8.92 13.85
N ASN A 36 -14.67 7.88 14.32
CA ASN A 36 -13.34 8.00 14.92
C ASN A 36 -12.21 7.44 14.05
N LEU A 37 -12.47 7.07 12.79
CA LEU A 37 -11.42 6.61 11.90
C LEU A 37 -10.58 7.78 11.36
N PRO A 38 -9.28 7.58 11.17
CA PRO A 38 -8.35 8.63 10.76
C PRO A 38 -8.44 8.97 9.26
N TRP A 39 -9.63 9.36 8.79
CA TRP A 39 -9.78 9.84 7.42
C TRP A 39 -9.09 11.19 7.20
N PRO A 40 -8.59 11.51 6.00
CA PRO A 40 -8.57 10.69 4.78
C PRO A 40 -7.66 9.46 4.89
N TYR A 41 -7.90 8.45 4.04
CA TYR A 41 -7.01 7.30 3.94
C TYR A 41 -5.59 7.78 3.59
N HIS A 42 -4.61 7.31 4.33
CA HIS A 42 -3.21 7.68 4.12
C HIS A 42 -2.28 6.51 4.37
N GLU A 43 -1.22 6.44 3.59
CA GLU A 43 -0.16 5.45 3.68
C GLU A 43 1.20 6.09 3.53
N GLY A 44 2.24 5.36 3.91
CA GLY A 44 3.61 5.82 3.82
C GLY A 44 4.57 4.74 3.34
N LEU A 45 5.66 5.19 2.75
CA LEU A 45 6.83 4.39 2.40
C LEU A 45 8.09 5.07 2.91
N ARG A 46 9.16 4.31 3.07
CA ARG A 46 10.50 4.90 3.16
C ARG A 46 10.90 5.46 1.78
N VAL A 47 11.78 6.43 1.75
CA VAL A 47 12.26 7.01 0.48
C VAL A 47 13.01 5.98 -0.36
N ASP A 48 13.79 5.09 0.25
CA ASP A 48 14.49 4.01 -0.43
C ASP A 48 13.52 2.98 -1.05
N GLU A 49 12.40 2.66 -0.38
CA GLU A 49 11.34 1.84 -0.94
C GLU A 49 10.69 2.51 -2.16
N MET A 50 10.43 3.81 -2.08
CA MET A 50 9.86 4.57 -3.21
C MET A 50 10.86 4.73 -4.37
N ALA A 51 12.16 4.69 -4.09
CA ALA A 51 13.21 4.75 -5.11
C ALA A 51 13.36 3.43 -5.89
N ASN A 52 12.86 2.32 -5.35
CA ASN A 52 12.91 1.02 -6.02
C ASN A 52 12.07 1.02 -7.29
N GLU A 53 12.58 0.41 -8.36
CA GLU A 53 11.91 0.35 -9.68
C GLU A 53 10.53 -0.33 -9.65
N LEU A 54 10.32 -1.26 -8.72
CA LEU A 54 9.04 -1.95 -8.55
C LEU A 54 7.97 -1.09 -7.87
N ALA A 55 8.35 0.02 -7.23
CA ALA A 55 7.42 0.99 -6.69
C ALA A 55 7.03 1.99 -7.79
N PHE A 56 5.77 1.99 -8.20
CA PHE A 56 5.33 2.87 -9.28
C PHE A 56 3.91 3.39 -9.09
N PHE A 57 3.61 4.45 -9.82
CA PHE A 57 2.25 4.99 -9.92
C PHE A 57 1.55 4.45 -11.17
N ALA A 58 0.32 3.96 -11.00
CA ALA A 58 -0.53 3.52 -12.09
C ALA A 58 -1.63 4.56 -12.34
N VAL A 59 -1.83 4.91 -13.61
CA VAL A 59 -2.88 5.83 -14.10
C VAL A 59 -3.89 5.13 -14.99
N GLY A 60 -3.64 3.86 -15.31
CA GLY A 60 -4.48 3.05 -16.18
C GLY A 60 -4.33 1.57 -15.90
N ILE A 61 -5.23 0.77 -16.48
CA ILE A 61 -5.22 -0.69 -16.40
C ILE A 61 -5.72 -1.27 -17.73
N TYR A 62 -5.07 -2.31 -18.23
CA TYR A 62 -5.42 -2.98 -19.51
C TYR A 62 -5.56 -2.02 -20.70
N GLY A 63 -4.65 -1.02 -20.81
CA GLY A 63 -4.65 -0.05 -21.89
C GLY A 63 -5.76 1.01 -21.83
N ARG A 64 -6.45 1.14 -20.68
CA ARG A 64 -7.53 2.12 -20.46
C ARG A 64 -7.23 2.98 -19.25
N THR A 65 -7.80 4.16 -19.20
CA THR A 65 -7.79 5.03 -18.01
C THR A 65 -8.37 4.28 -16.82
N MET A 66 -7.74 4.43 -15.67
CA MET A 66 -8.15 3.75 -14.45
C MET A 66 -9.55 4.18 -13.99
N PRO A 67 -10.46 3.24 -13.70
CA PRO A 67 -11.74 3.55 -13.05
C PRO A 67 -11.56 4.14 -11.65
N LYS A 68 -12.51 4.96 -11.20
CA LYS A 68 -12.46 5.61 -9.86
C LYS A 68 -12.31 4.58 -8.74
N GLN A 69 -13.06 3.48 -8.75
CA GLN A 69 -12.98 2.43 -7.74
C GLN A 69 -11.64 1.69 -7.70
N HIS A 70 -10.87 1.72 -8.77
CA HIS A 70 -9.53 1.13 -8.82
C HIS A 70 -8.43 2.12 -8.44
N GLY A 71 -8.78 3.39 -8.22
CA GLY A 71 -7.88 4.39 -7.66
C GLY A 71 -7.51 5.54 -8.59
N ALA A 72 -8.37 5.87 -9.61
CA ALA A 72 -8.16 7.09 -10.39
C ALA A 72 -8.13 8.33 -9.47
N PRO A 73 -7.38 9.39 -9.85
CA PRO A 73 -6.60 9.53 -11.08
C PRO A 73 -5.27 8.77 -11.06
N ILE A 74 -4.71 8.50 -9.86
CA ILE A 74 -3.42 7.87 -9.66
C ILE A 74 -3.45 7.00 -8.42
N ARG A 75 -2.86 5.79 -8.51
CA ARG A 75 -2.66 4.92 -7.36
C ARG A 75 -1.22 4.46 -7.25
N MET A 76 -0.79 4.20 -6.01
CA MET A 76 0.48 3.54 -5.74
C MET A 76 0.38 2.03 -5.99
N VAL A 77 1.45 1.43 -6.51
CA VAL A 77 1.63 -0.01 -6.63
C VAL A 77 2.99 -0.38 -6.00
N VAL A 78 2.95 -1.27 -5.01
CA VAL A 78 4.13 -1.77 -4.29
C VAL A 78 3.97 -3.29 -4.18
N PRO A 79 4.43 -4.07 -5.18
CA PRO A 79 4.02 -5.46 -5.34
C PRO A 79 4.53 -6.41 -4.25
N TRP A 80 5.59 -6.08 -3.53
CA TRP A 80 6.15 -6.90 -2.45
C TRP A 80 5.51 -6.68 -1.08
N LYS A 81 4.60 -5.71 -0.99
CA LYS A 81 3.87 -5.35 0.24
C LYS A 81 2.40 -5.78 0.17
N TYR A 82 1.77 -5.88 1.33
CA TYR A 82 0.32 -6.08 1.39
C TYR A 82 -0.44 -4.97 0.68
N GLY A 83 -1.54 -5.32 0.01
CA GLY A 83 -2.29 -4.44 -0.88
C GLY A 83 -2.78 -3.13 -0.26
N PHE A 84 -2.98 -3.08 1.06
CA PHE A 84 -3.39 -1.84 1.74
C PHE A 84 -2.31 -0.75 1.69
N LYS A 85 -1.04 -1.09 1.47
CA LYS A 85 0.03 -0.10 1.26
C LYS A 85 -0.10 0.66 -0.05
N SER A 86 -0.82 0.12 -1.01
CA SER A 86 -1.04 0.73 -2.32
C SER A 86 -2.18 1.74 -2.28
N ALA A 87 -1.93 2.93 -1.74
CA ALA A 87 -2.90 4.01 -1.65
C ALA A 87 -3.54 4.32 -3.01
N LYS A 88 -4.87 4.53 -3.02
CA LYS A 88 -5.68 4.83 -4.21
C LYS A 88 -6.12 6.29 -4.22
N SER A 89 -6.44 6.81 -5.41
CA SER A 89 -7.00 8.17 -5.58
C SER A 89 -6.15 9.23 -4.85
N ILE A 90 -4.83 9.15 -5.06
CA ILE A 90 -3.88 10.00 -4.37
C ILE A 90 -4.07 11.46 -4.81
N VAL A 91 -4.18 12.35 -3.84
CA VAL A 91 -4.33 13.80 -4.03
C VAL A 91 -3.19 14.59 -3.41
N LYS A 92 -2.39 13.96 -2.54
CA LYS A 92 -1.27 14.62 -1.90
C LYS A 92 -0.13 13.63 -1.67
N ILE A 93 1.09 14.10 -1.90
CA ILE A 93 2.35 13.39 -1.63
C ILE A 93 3.21 14.34 -0.79
N GLU A 94 3.68 13.85 0.36
CA GLU A 94 4.50 14.64 1.30
C GLU A 94 5.81 13.89 1.58
N PHE A 95 6.92 14.63 1.59
CA PHE A 95 8.22 14.13 2.02
C PHE A 95 8.47 14.54 3.47
N LEU A 96 8.81 13.58 4.31
CA LEU A 96 8.90 13.76 5.76
C LEU A 96 10.24 13.25 6.31
N ALA A 97 10.75 13.91 7.33
CA ALA A 97 11.95 13.48 8.05
C ALA A 97 11.66 12.32 9.01
N GLU A 98 10.46 12.28 9.56
CA GLU A 98 10.03 11.27 10.54
C GLU A 98 8.97 10.34 9.92
N GLN A 99 8.91 9.12 10.45
CA GLN A 99 7.93 8.12 10.01
C GLN A 99 6.51 8.61 10.28
N PRO A 100 5.67 8.75 9.24
CA PRO A 100 4.28 9.12 9.43
C PRO A 100 3.47 7.98 10.03
N SER A 101 2.37 8.32 10.71
CA SER A 101 1.32 7.36 10.97
C SER A 101 0.67 6.92 9.64
N THR A 102 0.14 5.69 9.60
CA THR A 102 -0.66 5.19 8.49
C THR A 102 -2.07 4.85 8.97
N TYR A 103 -3.02 4.80 8.05
CA TYR A 103 -4.42 4.55 8.36
C TYR A 103 -4.62 3.30 9.21
N TRP A 104 -4.14 2.15 8.73
CA TRP A 104 -4.32 0.88 9.42
C TRP A 104 -3.47 0.74 10.67
N ASN A 105 -2.26 1.26 10.69
CA ASN A 105 -1.43 1.27 11.90
C ASN A 105 -2.07 2.11 13.02
N THR A 106 -2.74 3.21 12.67
CA THR A 106 -3.47 4.03 13.65
C THR A 106 -4.67 3.28 14.25
N ILE A 107 -5.39 2.49 13.43
CA ILE A 107 -6.57 1.74 13.87
C ILE A 107 -6.18 0.51 14.69
N SER A 108 -5.17 -0.23 14.24
CA SER A 108 -4.77 -1.50 14.83
C SER A 108 -3.27 -1.72 14.77
N PRO A 109 -2.49 -1.03 15.61
CA PRO A 109 -1.02 -1.01 15.56
C PRO A 109 -0.38 -2.39 15.82
N ASN A 110 -1.08 -3.27 16.51
CA ASN A 110 -0.61 -4.63 16.77
C ASN A 110 -0.72 -5.56 15.54
N GLU A 111 -1.55 -5.20 14.56
CA GLU A 111 -1.81 -6.00 13.37
C GLU A 111 -1.13 -5.43 12.13
N TYR A 112 -1.08 -4.11 12.00
CA TYR A 112 -0.62 -3.42 10.80
C TYR A 112 0.63 -2.60 11.09
N LYS A 113 1.79 -3.15 10.75
CA LYS A 113 3.07 -2.46 10.85
C LYS A 113 3.26 -1.48 9.69
N PHE A 114 4.19 -0.54 9.85
CA PHE A 114 4.49 0.44 8.81
C PHE A 114 5.01 -0.19 7.52
N GLU A 115 5.98 -1.09 7.61
CA GLU A 115 6.55 -1.76 6.43
C GLU A 115 5.51 -2.60 5.69
N ALA A 116 4.76 -3.42 6.41
CA ALA A 116 3.72 -4.29 5.86
C ALA A 116 4.17 -5.11 4.63
N ASN A 117 5.38 -5.62 4.71
CA ASN A 117 5.93 -6.54 3.71
C ASN A 117 5.21 -7.88 3.76
N VAL A 118 5.12 -8.58 2.64
CA VAL A 118 4.62 -9.95 2.61
C VAL A 118 5.71 -10.89 3.12
N GLU A 119 5.59 -11.26 4.38
CA GLU A 119 6.52 -12.11 5.12
C GLU A 119 5.74 -13.31 5.70
N PRO A 120 5.67 -14.46 4.99
CA PRO A 120 4.81 -15.58 5.36
C PRO A 120 5.15 -16.20 6.71
N ASP A 121 6.39 -16.07 7.18
CA ASP A 121 6.84 -16.61 8.48
C ASP A 121 6.54 -15.66 9.66
N VAL A 122 6.18 -14.42 9.39
CA VAL A 122 5.71 -13.47 10.41
C VAL A 122 4.21 -13.66 10.56
N SER A 123 3.78 -14.23 11.69
CA SER A 123 2.36 -14.50 11.95
C SER A 123 1.59 -13.21 12.21
N HIS A 124 0.43 -13.07 11.56
CA HIS A 124 -0.59 -12.11 11.99
C HIS A 124 -1.19 -12.56 13.34
N PRO A 125 -1.59 -11.66 14.25
CA PRO A 125 -2.13 -12.03 15.55
C PRO A 125 -3.35 -12.96 15.52
N ARG A 126 -4.14 -12.92 14.42
CA ARG A 126 -5.40 -13.67 14.28
C ARG A 126 -5.34 -14.83 13.29
N TRP A 127 -4.36 -14.92 12.40
CA TRP A 127 -4.24 -15.96 11.40
C TRP A 127 -2.80 -16.18 10.92
N SER A 128 -2.57 -17.31 10.25
CA SER A 128 -1.31 -17.57 9.55
C SER A 128 -1.29 -16.91 8.19
N GLN A 129 -0.14 -16.35 7.79
CA GLN A 129 0.09 -15.73 6.48
C GLN A 129 0.87 -16.66 5.52
N LYS A 130 1.06 -17.93 5.89
CA LYS A 130 1.88 -18.90 5.13
C LYS A 130 1.24 -19.36 3.82
N ARG A 131 -0.06 -19.23 3.69
CA ARG A 131 -0.80 -19.66 2.48
C ARG A 131 -1.77 -18.60 2.03
N GLU A 132 -1.85 -18.46 0.72
CA GLU A 132 -2.76 -17.54 0.05
C GLU A 132 -3.61 -18.25 -0.99
N ARG A 133 -4.56 -17.53 -1.58
CA ARG A 133 -5.37 -18.01 -2.69
C ARG A 133 -5.05 -17.21 -3.92
N LEU A 134 -4.68 -17.88 -5.01
CA LEU A 134 -4.54 -17.23 -6.30
C LEU A 134 -5.92 -16.87 -6.83
N VAL A 135 -6.08 -15.62 -7.23
CA VAL A 135 -7.30 -15.14 -7.87
C VAL A 135 -7.53 -15.94 -9.15
N GLY A 136 -8.67 -16.58 -9.25
CA GLY A 136 -9.05 -17.43 -10.38
C GLY A 136 -10.50 -17.20 -10.79
N GLU A 137 -10.99 -18.05 -11.68
CA GLU A 137 -12.41 -18.08 -12.05
C GLU A 137 -13.26 -18.72 -10.93
N GLY A 138 -14.53 -18.39 -10.88
CA GLY A 138 -15.46 -18.89 -9.87
C GLY A 138 -15.41 -18.15 -8.55
N GLU A 139 -15.92 -18.79 -7.51
CA GLU A 139 -16.02 -18.19 -6.18
C GLU A 139 -14.69 -18.30 -5.41
N ALA A 140 -14.43 -17.35 -4.53
CA ALA A 140 -13.14 -17.24 -3.82
C ALA A 140 -12.76 -18.49 -3.00
N TRP A 141 -13.73 -19.30 -2.58
CA TRP A 141 -13.45 -20.57 -1.87
C TRP A 141 -12.93 -21.68 -2.79
N ASP A 142 -13.17 -21.59 -4.09
CA ASP A 142 -12.72 -22.56 -5.10
C ASP A 142 -11.30 -22.25 -5.61
N TRP A 143 -10.80 -21.06 -5.31
CA TRP A 143 -9.49 -20.63 -5.77
C TRP A 143 -8.36 -21.49 -5.17
N GLN A 144 -7.37 -21.77 -6.02
CA GLN A 144 -6.22 -22.58 -5.64
C GLN A 144 -5.48 -21.96 -4.44
N LYS A 145 -5.23 -22.76 -3.41
CA LYS A 145 -4.36 -22.40 -2.30
C LYS A 145 -2.91 -22.75 -2.64
N VAL A 146 -2.03 -21.76 -2.46
CA VAL A 146 -0.58 -21.90 -2.65
C VAL A 146 0.16 -21.41 -1.42
N ASP A 147 1.42 -21.73 -1.30
CA ASP A 147 2.28 -21.16 -0.29
C ASP A 147 2.59 -19.71 -0.66
N THR A 148 2.49 -18.81 0.31
CA THR A 148 2.81 -17.39 0.13
C THR A 148 4.31 -17.23 -0.04
N LEU A 149 4.73 -16.55 -1.10
CA LEU A 149 6.14 -16.28 -1.35
C LEU A 149 6.61 -15.06 -0.54
N LEU A 150 7.83 -15.12 -0.01
CA LEU A 150 8.47 -13.98 0.64
C LEU A 150 8.50 -12.79 -0.33
N TYR A 151 8.05 -11.61 0.15
CA TYR A 151 7.90 -10.40 -0.67
C TYR A 151 7.09 -10.63 -1.96
N ASN A 152 6.08 -11.50 -1.93
CA ASN A 152 5.31 -11.92 -3.12
C ASN A 152 6.18 -12.44 -4.28
N GLY A 153 7.35 -13.03 -3.97
CA GLY A 153 8.30 -13.52 -4.97
C GLY A 153 9.27 -12.48 -5.52
N TYR A 154 9.26 -11.25 -5.00
CA TYR A 154 10.16 -10.18 -5.43
C TYR A 154 11.44 -10.07 -4.58
N GLY A 155 11.78 -11.09 -3.79
CA GLY A 155 12.90 -11.07 -2.85
C GLY A 155 14.25 -10.66 -3.48
N GLU A 156 14.56 -11.14 -4.68
CA GLU A 156 15.80 -10.80 -5.40
C GLU A 156 15.94 -9.30 -5.74
N TYR A 157 14.83 -8.53 -5.72
CA TYR A 157 14.80 -7.11 -6.05
C TYR A 157 14.68 -6.19 -4.85
N VAL A 158 14.25 -6.72 -3.70
CA VAL A 158 13.88 -5.87 -2.58
C VAL A 158 14.45 -6.31 -1.23
N ALA A 159 15.02 -7.51 -1.11
CA ALA A 159 15.52 -8.02 0.16
C ALA A 159 16.61 -7.12 0.77
N ASP A 160 17.48 -6.55 -0.05
CA ASP A 160 18.56 -5.65 0.38
C ASP A 160 18.05 -4.35 1.02
N LEU A 161 16.79 -3.96 0.76
CA LEU A 161 16.17 -2.81 1.45
C LEU A 161 15.94 -3.07 2.95
N TYR A 162 15.94 -4.36 3.35
CA TYR A 162 15.57 -4.81 4.71
C TYR A 162 16.67 -5.61 5.42
N ALA A 163 17.85 -5.71 4.79
CA ALA A 163 19.02 -6.41 5.31
C ALA A 163 19.75 -5.64 6.42
#